data_c28764d9b6c09f7c02f2c6082bb1f61e
#
_entry.id   c28764d9b6c09f7c02f2c6082bb1f61e
#
_cell.length_a   1.000
_cell.length_b   1.000
_cell.length_c   1.000
_cell.angle_alpha   90.00
_cell.angle_beta   90.00
_cell.angle_gamma   90.00
#
_symmetry.space_group_name_H-M   'P 1'
#
loop_
_entity.id
_entity.type
_entity.pdbx_description
1 polymer ?
#
loop_
_entity_poly.entity_id
_entity_poly.type
_entity_poly.pdbx_seq_one_letter_code
_entity_poly.pdbx_strand_id
1 'polypeptide(L)'
;MRVNTIPLIAIMTAVTTVLTMLVKIPTPIRGYLNLSGTMIYFSAYAFGPWVGGVIGGLGPALSDLISGYPQWAIFTFVIAGLQAVLVGLLVKKFNPANIIIVSVIAGVWKVFGYFIAGGILSGFGPALGEIAGNSFQMTVGLIVGFALFTAVRQAYPPLVRLGNLGIKAGE
;
A
#
# COMPACT_ATOMS: atom_id res chain seq x y z
N MET A 1 21.70 0.52 -16.99
CA MET A 1 21.41 1.85 -16.39
C MET A 1 21.08 1.63 -14.92
N ARG A 2 21.86 2.22 -14.02
CA ARG A 2 21.45 2.29 -12.59
C ARG A 2 20.29 3.27 -12.52
N VAL A 3 19.08 2.79 -12.30
CA VAL A 3 17.96 3.67 -11.99
C VAL A 3 18.27 4.30 -10.64
N ASN A 4 18.35 5.63 -10.59
CA ASN A 4 18.49 6.34 -9.33
C ASN A 4 17.24 6.06 -8.49
N THR A 5 17.38 5.28 -7.45
CA THR A 5 16.27 4.82 -6.60
C THR A 5 15.56 5.99 -5.91
N ILE A 6 16.29 7.06 -5.57
CA ILE A 6 15.71 8.23 -4.90
C ILE A 6 14.68 8.97 -5.75
N PRO A 7 14.96 9.34 -7.01
CA PRO A 7 13.95 9.95 -7.89
C PRO A 7 12.74 9.05 -8.13
N LEU A 8 12.96 7.73 -8.27
CA LEU A 8 11.87 6.77 -8.41
C LEU A 8 10.94 6.81 -7.20
N ILE A 9 11.50 6.73 -5.98
CA ILE A 9 10.73 6.80 -4.73
C ILE A 9 9.97 8.12 -4.67
N ALA A 10 10.62 9.25 -4.95
CA ALA A 10 9.98 10.56 -4.87
C ALA A 10 8.78 10.68 -5.83
N ILE A 11 8.95 10.30 -7.10
CA ILE A 11 7.89 10.36 -8.11
C ILE A 11 6.75 9.41 -7.73
N MET A 12 7.06 8.16 -7.38
CA MET A 12 6.03 7.17 -7.04
C MET A 12 5.31 7.51 -5.74
N THR A 13 5.99 8.12 -4.76
CA THR A 13 5.36 8.64 -3.55
C THR A 13 4.39 9.76 -3.90
N ALA A 14 4.78 10.72 -4.74
CA ALA A 14 3.90 11.80 -5.19
C ALA A 14 2.66 11.26 -5.92
N VAL A 15 2.84 10.31 -6.86
CA VAL A 15 1.73 9.64 -7.55
C VAL A 15 0.81 8.94 -6.55
N THR A 16 1.37 8.22 -5.58
CA THR A 16 0.59 7.53 -4.54
C THR A 16 -0.21 8.52 -3.69
N THR A 17 0.41 9.65 -3.30
CA THR A 17 -0.26 10.71 -2.54
C THR A 17 -1.46 11.26 -3.33
N VAL A 18 -1.26 11.64 -4.59
CA VAL A 18 -2.32 12.19 -5.45
C VAL A 18 -3.46 11.17 -5.61
N LEU A 19 -3.15 9.91 -5.95
CA LEU A 19 -4.18 8.87 -6.12
C LEU A 19 -4.94 8.58 -4.82
N THR A 20 -4.28 8.66 -3.66
CA THR A 20 -4.93 8.55 -2.36
C THR A 20 -5.90 9.73 -2.12
N MET A 21 -5.56 10.92 -2.60
CA MET A 21 -6.38 12.12 -2.45
C MET A 21 -7.58 12.20 -3.40
N LEU A 22 -7.51 11.54 -4.57
CA LEU A 22 -8.57 11.62 -5.59
C LEU A 22 -9.90 11.01 -5.14
N VAL A 23 -9.85 9.95 -4.34
CA VAL A 23 -11.06 9.30 -3.83
C VAL A 23 -11.00 9.29 -2.31
N LYS A 24 -11.89 10.04 -1.70
CA LYS A 24 -12.04 10.14 -0.25
C LYS A 24 -13.48 10.02 0.16
N ILE A 25 -13.79 8.98 0.92
CA ILE A 25 -15.10 8.76 1.53
C ILE A 25 -14.92 8.94 3.04
N PRO A 26 -15.36 10.07 3.63
CA PRO A 26 -15.21 10.33 5.06
C PRO A 26 -15.85 9.24 5.91
N THR A 27 -15.26 8.95 7.06
CA THR A 27 -15.77 7.97 8.01
C THR A 27 -16.08 8.59 9.37
N PRO A 28 -16.95 7.95 10.19
CA PRO A 28 -17.36 8.49 11.48
C PRO A 28 -16.22 8.72 12.48
N ILE A 29 -15.10 8.03 12.36
CA ILE A 29 -13.94 8.15 13.25
C ILE A 29 -12.94 9.23 12.80
N ARG A 30 -13.42 10.25 12.08
CA ARG A 30 -12.57 11.32 11.53
C ARG A 30 -11.40 10.78 10.70
N GLY A 31 -11.67 9.76 9.90
CA GLY A 31 -10.80 9.19 8.88
C GLY A 31 -11.48 9.24 7.52
N TYR A 32 -10.95 8.50 6.55
CA TYR A 32 -11.56 8.35 5.23
C TYR A 32 -11.13 7.06 4.54
N LEU A 33 -12.02 6.48 3.74
CA LEU A 33 -11.69 5.41 2.81
C LEU A 33 -11.11 6.01 1.53
N ASN A 34 -10.11 5.33 0.95
CA ASN A 34 -9.38 5.81 -0.22
C ASN A 34 -8.85 4.65 -1.08
N LEU A 35 -8.21 4.96 -2.21
CA LEU A 35 -7.65 3.98 -3.13
C LEU A 35 -6.13 3.74 -2.94
N SER A 36 -5.55 4.14 -1.81
CA SER A 36 -4.11 3.94 -1.54
C SER A 36 -3.67 2.48 -1.69
N GLY A 37 -4.53 1.53 -1.36
CA GLY A 37 -4.27 0.10 -1.47
C GLY A 37 -3.78 -0.31 -2.86
N THR A 38 -4.30 0.30 -3.92
CA THR A 38 -3.85 0.07 -5.30
C THR A 38 -2.35 0.31 -5.45
N MET A 39 -1.88 1.47 -4.98
CA MET A 39 -0.48 1.84 -5.12
C MET A 39 0.42 1.14 -4.12
N ILE A 40 -0.08 0.79 -2.93
CA ILE A 40 0.64 -0.01 -1.94
C ILE A 40 0.97 -1.39 -2.53
N TYR A 41 -0.02 -2.10 -3.06
CA TYR A 41 0.19 -3.39 -3.70
C TYR A 41 1.04 -3.28 -4.96
N PHE A 42 0.72 -2.32 -5.85
CA PHE A 42 1.52 -2.08 -7.07
C PHE A 42 2.99 -1.85 -6.75
N SER A 43 3.31 -0.94 -5.82
CA SER A 43 4.67 -0.60 -5.46
C SER A 43 5.43 -1.78 -4.85
N ALA A 44 4.75 -2.60 -4.04
CA ALA A 44 5.33 -3.79 -3.45
C ALA A 44 5.68 -4.84 -4.52
N TYR A 45 4.79 -5.07 -5.50
CA TYR A 45 5.03 -6.01 -6.60
C TYR A 45 6.12 -5.49 -7.57
N ALA A 46 6.09 -4.19 -7.88
CA ALA A 46 6.98 -3.60 -8.88
C ALA A 46 8.39 -3.34 -8.37
N PHE A 47 8.53 -2.91 -7.11
CA PHE A 47 9.78 -2.37 -6.57
C PHE A 47 10.31 -3.14 -5.35
N GLY A 48 9.60 -4.18 -4.92
CA GLY A 48 9.99 -5.02 -3.79
C GLY A 48 9.75 -4.38 -2.42
N PRO A 49 10.22 -5.02 -1.33
CA PRO A 49 9.80 -4.70 0.03
C PRO A 49 10.22 -3.31 0.49
N TRP A 50 11.47 -2.92 0.28
CA TRP A 50 11.99 -1.69 0.87
C TRP A 50 11.53 -0.44 0.12
N VAL A 51 11.65 -0.44 -1.20
CA VAL A 51 11.18 0.67 -2.04
C VAL A 51 9.66 0.77 -2.00
N GLY A 52 8.97 -0.37 -2.14
CA GLY A 52 7.51 -0.44 -2.01
C GLY A 52 7.03 -0.01 -0.63
N GLY A 53 7.75 -0.39 0.44
CA GLY A 53 7.45 0.01 1.81
C GLY A 53 7.52 1.53 2.03
N VAL A 54 8.58 2.16 1.53
CA VAL A 54 8.73 3.63 1.61
C VAL A 54 7.61 4.33 0.83
N ILE A 55 7.37 3.93 -0.43
CA ILE A 55 6.31 4.52 -1.27
C ILE A 55 4.93 4.30 -0.64
N GLY A 56 4.64 3.04 -0.23
CA GLY A 56 3.36 2.64 0.35
C GLY A 56 3.07 3.26 1.72
N GLY A 57 4.12 3.59 2.49
CA GLY A 57 3.99 4.28 3.76
C GLY A 57 3.90 5.80 3.60
N LEU A 58 4.86 6.42 2.91
CA LEU A 58 4.94 7.87 2.77
C LEU A 58 3.79 8.45 1.93
N GLY A 59 3.41 7.79 0.82
CA GLY A 59 2.39 8.33 -0.07
C GLY A 59 1.05 8.58 0.63
N PRO A 60 0.42 7.58 1.24
CA PRO A 60 -0.82 7.76 1.98
C PRO A 60 -0.67 8.65 3.22
N ALA A 61 0.47 8.58 3.95
CA ALA A 61 0.71 9.42 5.11
C ALA A 61 0.79 10.92 4.75
N LEU A 62 1.43 11.26 3.63
CA LEU A 62 1.42 12.63 3.09
C LEU A 62 0.02 13.06 2.67
N SER A 63 -0.77 12.15 2.08
CA SER A 63 -2.18 12.42 1.80
C SER A 63 -2.97 12.75 3.06
N ASP A 64 -2.74 12.04 4.17
CA ASP A 64 -3.38 12.33 5.45
C ASP A 64 -3.05 13.74 5.94
N LEU A 65 -1.77 14.12 5.92
CA LEU A 65 -1.31 15.45 6.33
C LEU A 65 -1.96 16.55 5.47
N ILE A 66 -1.88 16.42 4.15
CA ILE A 66 -2.41 17.43 3.20
C ILE A 66 -3.94 17.50 3.28
N SER A 67 -4.60 16.39 3.61
CA SER A 67 -6.06 16.29 3.63
C SER A 67 -6.70 16.72 4.95
N GLY A 68 -5.90 17.13 5.95
CA GLY A 68 -6.41 17.57 7.26
C GLY A 68 -6.68 16.41 8.25
N TYR A 69 -6.03 15.28 8.06
CA TYR A 69 -6.09 14.12 8.96
C TYR A 69 -4.73 13.78 9.62
N PRO A 70 -3.99 14.77 10.17
CA PRO A 70 -2.62 14.56 10.65
C PRO A 70 -2.52 13.50 11.75
N GLN A 71 -3.59 13.29 12.52
CA GLN A 71 -3.65 12.26 13.58
C GLN A 71 -3.51 10.83 13.02
N TRP A 72 -3.84 10.62 11.75
CA TRP A 72 -3.71 9.34 11.08
C TRP A 72 -2.35 9.12 10.45
N ALA A 73 -1.63 10.16 10.09
CA ALA A 73 -0.44 10.10 9.24
C ALA A 73 0.63 9.12 9.72
N ILE A 74 0.92 9.11 11.03
CA ILE A 74 1.93 8.20 11.59
C ILE A 74 1.46 6.75 11.58
N PHE A 75 0.20 6.50 11.91
CA PHE A 75 -0.38 5.16 11.85
C PHE A 75 -0.42 4.66 10.41
N THR A 76 -0.85 5.49 9.47
CA THR A 76 -0.88 5.17 8.04
C THR A 76 0.53 4.85 7.52
N PHE A 77 1.54 5.65 7.88
CA PHE A 77 2.93 5.40 7.50
C PHE A 77 3.38 4.00 7.93
N VAL A 78 3.14 3.63 9.17
CA VAL A 78 3.55 2.33 9.72
C VAL A 78 2.73 1.20 9.14
N ILE A 79 1.40 1.31 9.16
CA ILE A 79 0.49 0.23 8.74
C ILE A 79 0.63 -0.06 7.26
N ALA A 80 0.56 0.96 6.41
CA ALA A 80 0.63 0.81 4.96
C ALA A 80 2.06 0.51 4.48
N GLY A 81 3.07 1.08 5.12
CA GLY A 81 4.47 0.76 4.86
C GLY A 81 4.78 -0.71 5.15
N LEU A 82 4.39 -1.21 6.32
CA LEU A 82 4.58 -2.62 6.68
C LEU A 82 3.73 -3.54 5.80
N GLN A 83 2.52 -3.15 5.39
CA GLN A 83 1.73 -3.91 4.41
C GLN A 83 2.53 -4.11 3.11
N ALA A 84 3.12 -3.05 2.56
CA ALA A 84 3.93 -3.15 1.33
C ALA A 84 5.20 -3.98 1.54
N VAL A 85 5.87 -3.85 2.69
CA VAL A 85 7.03 -4.68 3.05
C VAL A 85 6.65 -6.15 3.11
N LEU A 86 5.55 -6.50 3.78
CA LEU A 86 5.06 -7.89 3.87
C LEU A 86 4.78 -8.48 2.49
N VAL A 87 4.08 -7.74 1.63
CA VAL A 87 3.83 -8.18 0.24
C VAL A 87 5.13 -8.39 -0.50
N GLY A 88 6.05 -7.42 -0.47
CA GLY A 88 7.32 -7.50 -1.19
C GLY A 88 8.26 -8.60 -0.70
N LEU A 89 8.21 -8.95 0.61
CA LEU A 89 9.02 -10.04 1.17
C LEU A 89 8.43 -11.42 0.88
N LEU A 90 7.11 -11.56 0.90
CA LEU A 90 6.44 -12.85 0.86
C LEU A 90 6.03 -13.27 -0.56
N VAL A 91 5.88 -12.33 -1.50
CA VAL A 91 5.62 -12.67 -2.92
C VAL A 91 6.93 -13.09 -3.58
N LYS A 92 7.30 -14.35 -3.41
CA LYS A 92 8.50 -14.95 -4.01
C LYS A 92 8.29 -15.47 -5.42
N LYS A 93 7.05 -15.79 -5.77
CA LYS A 93 6.66 -16.33 -7.08
C LYS A 93 5.47 -15.56 -7.61
N PHE A 94 5.55 -15.12 -8.86
CA PHE A 94 4.44 -14.45 -9.55
C PHE A 94 3.44 -15.48 -10.12
N ASN A 95 2.92 -16.35 -9.25
CA ASN A 95 1.74 -17.14 -9.57
C ASN A 95 0.52 -16.57 -8.84
N PRO A 96 -0.70 -16.69 -9.41
CA PRO A 96 -1.90 -16.11 -8.84
C PRO A 96 -2.16 -16.53 -7.40
N ALA A 97 -1.95 -17.80 -7.07
CA ALA A 97 -2.20 -18.33 -5.73
C ALA A 97 -1.28 -17.67 -4.68
N ASN A 98 0.04 -17.59 -4.96
CA ASN A 98 0.99 -16.94 -4.03
C ASN A 98 0.66 -15.45 -3.85
N ILE A 99 0.35 -14.74 -4.94
CA ILE A 99 -0.01 -13.32 -4.89
C ILE A 99 -1.26 -13.11 -4.06
N ILE A 100 -2.33 -13.88 -4.31
CA ILE A 100 -3.59 -13.73 -3.57
C ILE A 100 -3.39 -14.03 -2.08
N ILE A 101 -2.79 -15.15 -1.73
CA ILE A 101 -2.58 -15.55 -0.33
C ILE A 101 -1.79 -14.49 0.43
N VAL A 102 -0.65 -14.07 -0.12
CA VAL A 102 0.22 -13.07 0.52
C VAL A 102 -0.50 -11.73 0.65
N SER A 103 -1.23 -11.32 -0.38
CA SER A 103 -1.93 -10.03 -0.37
C SER A 103 -3.10 -10.01 0.60
N VAL A 104 -3.78 -11.15 0.78
CA VAL A 104 -4.81 -11.30 1.82
C VAL A 104 -4.18 -11.21 3.22
N ILE A 105 -3.06 -11.90 3.47
CA ILE A 105 -2.35 -11.83 4.76
C ILE A 105 -1.95 -10.38 5.06
N ALA A 106 -1.33 -9.69 4.10
CA ALA A 106 -0.95 -8.29 4.26
C ALA A 106 -2.15 -7.35 4.39
N GLY A 107 -3.27 -7.70 3.77
CA GLY A 107 -4.54 -6.98 3.90
C GLY A 107 -5.16 -7.14 5.29
N VAL A 108 -5.13 -8.34 5.86
CA VAL A 108 -5.56 -8.60 7.25
C VAL A 108 -4.71 -7.77 8.21
N TRP A 109 -3.39 -7.72 8.03
CA TRP A 109 -2.52 -6.81 8.77
C TRP A 109 -3.02 -5.36 8.73
N LYS A 110 -3.36 -4.86 7.52
CA LYS A 110 -3.87 -3.49 7.34
C LYS A 110 -5.17 -3.27 8.11
N VAL A 111 -6.16 -4.15 7.94
CA VAL A 111 -7.46 -4.03 8.61
C VAL A 111 -7.29 -4.03 10.13
N PHE A 112 -6.49 -4.95 10.65
CA PHE A 112 -6.19 -5.04 12.08
C PHE A 112 -5.44 -3.79 12.59
N GLY A 113 -4.44 -3.32 11.86
CA GLY A 113 -3.67 -2.12 12.22
C GLY A 113 -4.56 -0.88 12.30
N TYR A 114 -5.44 -0.67 11.32
CA TYR A 114 -6.38 0.46 11.37
C TYR A 114 -7.46 0.31 12.43
N PHE A 115 -7.89 -0.91 12.75
CA PHE A 115 -8.78 -1.15 13.89
C PHE A 115 -8.13 -0.72 15.22
N ILE A 116 -6.87 -1.08 15.45
CA ILE A 116 -6.12 -0.66 16.65
C ILE A 116 -5.92 0.86 16.66
N ALA A 117 -5.47 1.45 15.54
CA ALA A 117 -5.28 2.90 15.43
C ALA A 117 -6.59 3.67 15.66
N GLY A 118 -7.69 3.22 15.07
CA GLY A 118 -9.03 3.79 15.29
C GLY A 118 -9.48 3.66 16.74
N GLY A 119 -9.20 2.51 17.37
CA GLY A 119 -9.47 2.27 18.79
C GLY A 119 -8.74 3.25 19.70
N ILE A 120 -7.47 3.57 19.39
CA ILE A 120 -6.66 4.55 20.13
C ILE A 120 -7.18 5.98 19.91
N LEU A 121 -7.53 6.33 18.67
CA LEU A 121 -7.91 7.69 18.30
C LEU A 121 -9.36 8.06 18.64
N SER A 122 -10.27 7.10 18.58
CA SER A 122 -11.72 7.36 18.62
C SER A 122 -12.52 6.37 19.48
N GLY A 123 -11.83 5.39 20.08
CA GLY A 123 -12.45 4.31 20.86
C GLY A 123 -12.78 3.08 20.00
N PHE A 124 -12.76 1.90 20.63
CA PHE A 124 -12.91 0.62 19.93
C PHE A 124 -14.32 0.37 19.39
N GLY A 125 -15.37 0.96 20.01
CA GLY A 125 -16.74 0.85 19.50
C GLY A 125 -16.87 1.40 18.07
N PRO A 126 -16.55 2.69 17.83
CA PRO A 126 -16.52 3.26 16.48
C PRO A 126 -15.55 2.54 15.53
N ALA A 127 -14.38 2.11 16.03
CA ALA A 127 -13.39 1.40 15.21
C ALA A 127 -13.89 0.05 14.65
N LEU A 128 -14.78 -0.65 15.35
CA LEU A 128 -15.44 -1.86 14.84
C LEU A 128 -16.23 -1.59 13.55
N GLY A 129 -16.89 -0.44 13.45
CA GLY A 129 -17.62 -0.04 12.25
C GLY A 129 -16.75 0.15 11.01
N GLU A 130 -15.46 0.44 11.21
CA GLU A 130 -14.51 0.65 10.11
C GLU A 130 -13.95 -0.65 9.50
N ILE A 131 -14.10 -1.79 10.18
CA ILE A 131 -13.58 -3.08 9.69
C ILE A 131 -14.12 -3.41 8.31
N ALA A 132 -15.43 -3.24 8.09
CA ALA A 132 -16.06 -3.52 6.80
C ALA A 132 -15.49 -2.60 5.69
N GLY A 133 -15.37 -1.30 5.96
CA GLY A 133 -14.82 -0.33 5.03
C GLY A 133 -13.35 -0.61 4.70
N ASN A 134 -12.53 -0.90 5.71
CA ASN A 134 -11.12 -1.25 5.53
C ASN A 134 -10.96 -2.58 4.77
N SER A 135 -11.83 -3.55 4.99
CA SER A 135 -11.84 -4.83 4.26
C SER A 135 -12.21 -4.64 2.79
N PHE A 136 -13.20 -3.80 2.50
CA PHE A 136 -13.55 -3.40 1.15
C PHE A 136 -12.36 -2.71 0.45
N GLN A 137 -11.73 -1.73 1.11
CA GLN A 137 -10.55 -1.04 0.62
C GLN A 137 -9.38 -1.98 0.33
N MET A 138 -9.16 -2.97 1.20
CA MET A 138 -8.18 -4.03 1.01
C MET A 138 -8.45 -4.81 -0.28
N THR A 139 -9.69 -5.26 -0.46
CA THR A 139 -10.09 -6.09 -1.60
C THR A 139 -9.95 -5.33 -2.93
N VAL A 140 -10.46 -4.10 -2.98
CA VAL A 140 -10.31 -3.23 -4.16
C VAL A 140 -8.84 -2.95 -4.45
N GLY A 141 -8.06 -2.61 -3.43
CA GLY A 141 -6.63 -2.33 -3.55
C GLY A 141 -5.85 -3.52 -4.11
N LEU A 142 -6.15 -4.74 -3.65
CA LEU A 142 -5.55 -5.98 -4.15
C LEU A 142 -5.87 -6.20 -5.63
N ILE A 143 -7.16 -6.16 -5.99
CA ILE A 143 -7.61 -6.43 -7.36
C ILE A 143 -7.03 -5.39 -8.32
N VAL A 144 -7.22 -4.11 -8.03
CA VAL A 144 -6.79 -3.02 -8.91
C VAL A 144 -5.27 -2.89 -8.94
N GLY A 145 -4.60 -3.06 -7.79
CA GLY A 145 -3.14 -3.01 -7.69
C GLY A 145 -2.46 -4.14 -8.47
N PHE A 146 -3.01 -5.36 -8.41
CA PHE A 146 -2.51 -6.50 -9.19
C PHE A 146 -2.78 -6.32 -10.69
N ALA A 147 -3.96 -5.86 -11.06
CA ALA A 147 -4.30 -5.59 -12.46
C ALA A 147 -3.38 -4.50 -13.05
N LEU A 148 -3.18 -3.40 -12.32
CA LEU A 148 -2.28 -2.33 -12.71
C LEU A 148 -0.83 -2.84 -12.87
N PHE A 149 -0.33 -3.61 -11.90
CA PHE A 149 1.00 -4.21 -11.98
C PHE A 149 1.14 -5.09 -13.22
N THR A 150 0.15 -5.93 -13.49
CA THR A 150 0.19 -6.84 -14.65
C THR A 150 0.18 -6.06 -15.97
N ALA A 151 -0.67 -5.03 -16.08
CA ALA A 151 -0.75 -4.18 -17.26
C ALA A 151 0.57 -3.42 -17.51
N VAL A 152 1.11 -2.79 -16.47
CA VAL A 152 2.38 -2.04 -16.58
C VAL A 152 3.55 -2.99 -16.89
N ARG A 153 3.59 -4.18 -16.28
CA ARG A 153 4.62 -5.18 -16.58
C ARG A 153 4.58 -5.66 -18.03
N GLN A 154 3.39 -5.80 -18.61
CA GLN A 154 3.23 -6.18 -20.03
C GLN A 154 3.68 -5.05 -20.97
N ALA A 155 3.30 -3.80 -20.64
CA ALA A 155 3.65 -2.64 -21.43
C ALA A 155 5.13 -2.25 -21.30
N TYR A 156 5.75 -2.51 -20.15
CA TYR A 156 7.13 -2.16 -19.82
C TYR A 156 7.87 -3.32 -19.15
N PRO A 157 8.34 -4.32 -19.90
CA PRO A 157 9.05 -5.50 -19.36
C PRO A 157 10.27 -5.19 -18.47
N PRO A 158 11.03 -4.07 -18.65
CA PRO A 158 12.11 -3.70 -17.74
C PRO A 158 11.68 -3.45 -16.29
N LEU A 159 10.38 -3.26 -16.00
CA LEU A 159 9.86 -3.13 -14.63
C LEU A 159 10.27 -4.30 -13.73
N VAL A 160 10.33 -5.52 -14.29
CA VAL A 160 10.77 -6.72 -13.56
C VAL A 160 12.22 -6.60 -13.05
N ARG A 161 13.07 -5.88 -13.78
CA ARG A 161 14.47 -5.63 -13.38
C ARG A 161 14.58 -4.57 -12.29
N LEU A 162 13.60 -3.66 -12.20
CA LEU A 162 13.52 -2.64 -11.14
C LEU A 162 13.12 -3.26 -9.80
N GLY A 163 12.25 -4.29 -9.80
CA GLY A 163 11.86 -5.03 -8.60
C GLY A 163 13.00 -5.80 -7.94
N ASN A 164 14.07 -6.08 -8.69
CA ASN A 164 15.25 -6.78 -8.18
C ASN A 164 16.29 -5.85 -7.53
N LEU A 165 16.00 -4.58 -7.32
CA LEU A 165 16.92 -3.62 -6.68
C LEU A 165 17.23 -3.97 -5.19
N GLY A 166 16.66 -5.02 -4.64
CA GLY A 166 16.93 -5.49 -3.28
C GLY A 166 17.08 -7.00 -3.12
N ILE A 167 16.86 -7.77 -4.18
CA ILE A 167 17.02 -9.23 -4.12
C ILE A 167 18.04 -9.60 -5.20
N LYS A 168 19.27 -9.96 -4.78
CA LYS A 168 20.14 -10.75 -5.66
C LYS A 168 19.31 -11.97 -6.05
N ALA A 169 19.08 -12.15 -7.35
CA ALA A 169 18.61 -13.42 -7.86
C ALA A 169 19.59 -14.46 -7.33
N GLY A 170 19.18 -15.21 -6.32
CA GLY A 170 19.92 -16.38 -5.87
C GLY A 170 19.99 -17.32 -7.07
N GLU A 171 21.19 -17.69 -7.40
CA GLU A 171 21.55 -18.73 -8.32
C GLU A 171 20.76 -20.02 -8.07
#